data_977a25a64d8af6e4b9c96dde708ca383
#
_entry.id   977a25a64d8af6e4b9c96dde708ca383
#
_cell.length_a   1.000
_cell.length_b   1.000
_cell.length_c   1.000
_cell.angle_alpha   90.00
_cell.angle_beta   90.00
_cell.angle_gamma   90.00
#
_symmetry.space_group_name_H-M   'P 1'
#
loop_
_entity.id
_entity.type
_entity.pdbx_description
1 polymer ?
#
loop_
_entity_poly.entity_id
_entity_poly.type
_entity_poly.pdbx_seq_one_letter_code
_entity_poly.pdbx_strand_id
1 'polypeptide(L)' 'MKKTYKIEVDCANCANKMEEATKATAGVKDATVNFMALKMIVEFDEGADPASVMPEVLKNCKKVEDDCEIFL' A
#
# COMPACT_ATOMS: atom_id res chain seq x y z
N MET A 1 1.11 13.68 5.18
CA MET A 1 2.01 13.56 4.01
C MET A 1 1.55 12.42 3.13
N LYS A 2 1.44 12.66 1.84
CA LYS A 2 1.00 11.64 0.88
C LYS A 2 2.12 11.31 -0.08
N LYS A 3 2.23 10.04 -0.44
CA LYS A 3 3.13 9.57 -1.48
C LYS A 3 2.40 8.60 -2.39
N THR A 4 2.77 8.59 -3.67
CA THR A 4 2.22 7.68 -4.66
C THR A 4 3.29 6.67 -5.05
N TYR A 5 2.90 5.40 -5.05
CA TYR A 5 3.78 4.30 -5.42
C TYR A 5 3.19 3.54 -6.59
N LYS A 6 4.06 3.10 -7.49
CA LYS A 6 3.65 2.20 -8.55
C LYS A 6 3.48 0.80 -7.94
N ILE A 7 2.43 0.11 -8.34
CA ILE A 7 2.16 -1.24 -7.86
C ILE A 7 1.91 -2.18 -9.02
N GLU A 8 1.94 -3.47 -8.71
CA GLU A 8 1.55 -4.52 -9.65
C GLU A 8 0.65 -5.50 -8.93
N VAL A 9 -0.52 -5.77 -9.52
CA VAL A 9 -1.53 -6.64 -8.93
C VAL A 9 -2.42 -7.18 -10.05
N ASP A 10 -2.87 -8.42 -9.91
CA ASP A 10 -3.56 -9.14 -11.00
C ASP A 10 -5.05 -8.90 -11.08
N CYS A 11 -5.69 -8.48 -10.02
CA CYS A 11 -7.15 -8.30 -10.03
C CYS A 11 -7.60 -7.19 -9.08
N ALA A 12 -8.82 -6.68 -9.34
CA ALA A 12 -9.37 -5.60 -8.54
C ALA A 12 -9.62 -6.02 -7.09
N ASN A 13 -10.02 -7.26 -6.88
CA ASN A 13 -10.25 -7.78 -5.53
C ASN A 13 -8.93 -7.85 -4.75
N CYS A 14 -7.85 -8.23 -5.44
CA CYS A 14 -6.51 -8.24 -4.83
C CYS A 14 -6.06 -6.82 -4.48
N ALA A 15 -6.37 -5.85 -5.35
CA ALA A 15 -6.07 -4.46 -5.08
C ALA A 15 -6.80 -3.95 -3.84
N ASN A 16 -8.05 -4.36 -3.64
CA ASN A 16 -8.80 -4.01 -2.43
C ASN A 16 -8.15 -4.59 -1.17
N LYS A 17 -7.65 -5.81 -1.26
CA LYS A 17 -6.93 -6.44 -0.14
C LYS A 17 -5.66 -5.68 0.19
N MET A 18 -4.93 -5.23 -0.82
CA MET A 18 -3.74 -4.40 -0.62
C MET A 18 -4.10 -3.10 0.09
N GLU A 19 -5.18 -2.46 -0.33
CA GLU A 19 -5.64 -1.22 0.30
C GLU A 19 -5.96 -1.43 1.77
N GLU A 20 -6.71 -2.47 2.10
CA GLU A 20 -7.04 -2.80 3.49
C GLU A 20 -5.81 -3.09 4.31
N ALA A 21 -4.88 -3.88 3.78
CA ALA A 21 -3.64 -4.22 4.48
C ALA A 21 -2.79 -2.97 4.72
N THR A 22 -2.75 -2.06 3.74
CA THR A 22 -2.02 -0.81 3.86
C THR A 22 -2.63 0.07 4.95
N LYS A 23 -3.95 0.21 4.96
CA LYS A 23 -4.64 0.99 5.99
C LYS A 23 -4.44 0.44 7.39
N ALA A 24 -4.25 -0.86 7.51
CA ALA A 24 -4.05 -1.52 8.79
C ALA A 24 -2.61 -1.41 9.30
N THR A 25 -1.70 -0.94 8.47
CA THR A 25 -0.28 -0.82 8.84
C THR A 25 -0.08 0.39 9.73
N ALA A 26 0.68 0.22 10.82
CA ALA A 26 1.00 1.32 11.73
C ALA A 26 1.77 2.41 10.97
N GLY A 27 1.42 3.66 11.19
CA GLY A 27 2.03 4.80 10.52
C GLY A 27 1.29 5.24 9.27
N VAL A 28 0.30 4.47 8.81
CA VAL A 28 -0.54 4.82 7.66
C VAL A 28 -1.86 5.40 8.17
N LYS A 29 -2.15 6.63 7.76
CA LYS A 29 -3.41 7.30 8.11
C LYS A 29 -4.53 6.88 7.17
N ASP A 30 -4.23 6.79 5.87
CA ASP A 30 -5.19 6.40 4.87
C ASP A 30 -4.44 5.87 3.65
N ALA A 31 -5.14 5.14 2.81
CA ALA A 31 -4.56 4.61 1.58
C ALA A 31 -5.63 4.40 0.54
N THR A 32 -5.27 4.61 -0.72
CA THR A 32 -6.14 4.36 -1.86
C THR A 32 -5.34 3.62 -2.92
N VAL A 33 -5.89 2.53 -3.43
CA VAL A 33 -5.29 1.76 -4.51
C VAL A 33 -6.11 1.98 -5.76
N ASN A 34 -5.44 2.45 -6.82
CA ASN A 34 -6.06 2.61 -8.13
C ASN A 34 -5.64 1.46 -9.02
N PHE A 35 -6.53 0.48 -9.20
CA PHE A 35 -6.24 -0.70 -10.01
C PHE A 35 -6.06 -0.37 -11.48
N MET A 36 -6.83 0.61 -11.99
CA MET A 36 -6.75 0.99 -13.39
C MET A 36 -5.41 1.62 -13.75
N ALA A 37 -4.86 2.42 -12.84
CA ALA A 37 -3.57 3.09 -13.04
C ALA A 37 -2.40 2.31 -12.46
N LEU A 38 -2.66 1.24 -11.71
CA LEU A 38 -1.67 0.47 -10.96
C LEU A 38 -0.80 1.37 -10.08
N LYS A 39 -1.49 2.17 -9.27
CA LYS A 39 -0.83 3.10 -8.34
C LYS A 39 -1.50 3.03 -6.97
N MET A 40 -0.69 3.24 -5.96
CA MET A 40 -1.16 3.30 -4.57
C MET A 40 -0.80 4.66 -4.01
N ILE A 41 -1.79 5.35 -3.45
CA ILE A 41 -1.58 6.62 -2.77
C ILE A 41 -1.68 6.34 -1.28
N VAL A 42 -0.60 6.64 -0.55
CA VAL A 42 -0.54 6.39 0.89
C VAL A 42 -0.42 7.72 1.61
N GLU A 43 -1.33 7.95 2.56
CA GLU A 43 -1.23 9.10 3.45
C GLU A 43 -0.66 8.60 4.78
N PHE A 44 0.43 9.22 5.21
CA PHE A 44 1.13 8.81 6.42
C PHE A 44 0.70 9.67 7.61
N ASP A 45 0.73 9.08 8.80
CA ASP A 45 0.49 9.80 10.03
C ASP A 45 1.56 10.86 10.23
N GLU A 46 1.22 11.91 10.97
CA GLU A 46 2.18 12.94 11.32
C GLU A 46 3.36 12.34 12.08
N GLY A 47 4.56 12.62 11.60
CA GLY A 47 5.78 12.08 12.18
C GLY A 47 6.16 10.68 11.67
N ALA A 48 5.32 10.03 10.88
CA ALA A 48 5.66 8.73 10.31
C ALA A 48 6.67 8.88 9.18
N ASP A 49 7.64 7.98 9.12
CA ASP A 49 8.67 7.98 8.09
C ASP A 49 8.31 6.98 7.00
N PRO A 50 8.01 7.44 5.77
CA PRO A 50 7.68 6.53 4.68
C PRO A 50 8.72 5.43 4.46
N ALA A 51 10.00 5.75 4.62
CA ALA A 51 11.06 4.76 4.44
C ALA A 51 11.00 3.63 5.47
N SER A 52 10.42 3.89 6.64
CA SER A 52 10.22 2.87 7.68
C SER A 52 8.87 2.18 7.54
N VAL A 53 7.85 2.91 7.11
CA VAL A 53 6.47 2.40 7.04
C VAL A 53 6.27 1.51 5.81
N MET A 54 6.77 1.92 4.64
CA MET A 54 6.50 1.19 3.39
C MET A 54 7.00 -0.24 3.36
N PRO A 55 8.17 -0.60 3.93
CA PRO A 55 8.55 -2.01 4.01
C PRO A 55 7.55 -2.87 4.77
N GLU A 56 6.94 -2.32 5.82
CA GLU A 56 5.89 -3.02 6.57
C GLU A 56 4.60 -3.11 5.74
N VAL A 57 4.27 -2.06 4.99
CA VAL A 57 3.13 -2.09 4.08
C VAL A 57 3.29 -3.20 3.05
N LEU A 58 4.46 -3.29 2.43
CA LEU A 58 4.75 -4.34 1.45
C LEU A 58 4.62 -5.72 2.07
N LYS A 59 5.17 -5.91 3.25
CA LYS A 59 5.10 -7.16 3.99
C LYS A 59 3.65 -7.56 4.27
N ASN A 60 2.85 -6.61 4.74
CA ASN A 60 1.45 -6.85 5.06
C ASN A 60 0.63 -7.15 3.80
N CYS A 61 0.90 -6.44 2.71
CA CYS A 61 0.23 -6.70 1.44
C CYS A 61 0.55 -8.11 0.93
N LYS A 62 1.78 -8.54 1.04
CA LYS A 62 2.18 -9.89 0.60
C LYS A 62 1.60 -10.99 1.47
N LYS A 63 1.21 -10.70 2.70
CA LYS A 63 0.53 -11.67 3.55
C LYS A 63 -0.89 -11.97 3.09
N VAL A 64 -1.58 -10.97 2.53
CA VAL A 64 -2.95 -11.13 2.05
C VAL A 64 -3.01 -11.45 0.57
N GLU A 65 -1.98 -11.08 -0.19
CA GLU A 65 -1.88 -11.33 -1.62
C GLU A 65 -0.42 -11.41 -2.01
N ASP A 66 0.14 -12.61 -2.11
CA ASP A 66 1.57 -12.79 -2.34
C ASP A 66 1.99 -12.48 -3.79
N ASP A 67 1.03 -12.36 -4.70
CA ASP A 67 1.32 -11.99 -6.09
C ASP A 67 1.41 -10.46 -6.31
N CYS A 68 1.19 -9.65 -5.29
CA CYS A 68 1.26 -8.20 -5.43
C CYS A 68 2.69 -7.70 -5.28
N GLU A 69 2.92 -6.50 -5.84
CA GLU A 69 4.21 -5.82 -5.73
C GLU A 69 3.99 -4.33 -5.50
N ILE A 70 4.87 -3.72 -4.72
CA ILE A 70 4.92 -2.27 -4.53
C ILE A 70 6.34 -1.83 -4.86
N PHE A 71 6.49 -0.93 -5.83
CA PHE A 71 7.80 -0.44 -6.25
C PHE A 71 8.21 0.74 -5.37
N LEU A 72 9.09 0.49 -4.44
CA LEU A 72 9.56 1.46 -3.45
C LEU A 72 10.76 2.27 -3.95
#